data_6017a92bfa8c0ca254ce996a722d6093
#
_entry.id   6017a92bfa8c0ca254ce996a722d6093
#
_cell.length_a   1.000
_cell.length_b   1.000
_cell.length_c   1.000
_cell.angle_alpha   90.00
_cell.angle_beta   90.00
_cell.angle_gamma   90.00
#
_symmetry.space_group_name_H-M   'P 1'
#
loop_
_entity.id
_entity.type
_entity.pdbx_description
1 polymer ?
#
loop_
_entity_poly.entity_id
_entity_poly.type
_entity_poly.pdbx_seq_one_letter_code
_entity_poly.pdbx_strand_id
1 'polypeptide(L)'
;MNVVVDTNIIFSAILSSKGKIGNLLLNSVNRFEFFTTSYLLEELDTHHDKLKKISGINDSDIKYLKRILFNHIEFIDPNLIHPDNWQNAYNLVKDIDENDTPFVALSLEIQAYLWTGDKKLNRALKQKGVNWILTTNEL
;
A
#
# COMPACT_ATOMS: atom_id res chain seq x y z
N MET A 1 7.15 -0.69 -14.41
CA MET A 1 6.86 -1.75 -13.43
C MET A 1 5.69 -1.33 -12.56
N ASN A 2 4.67 -2.16 -12.51
CA ASN A 2 3.46 -1.86 -11.75
C ASN A 2 3.60 -2.33 -10.32
N VAL A 3 3.29 -1.47 -9.37
CA VAL A 3 3.47 -1.70 -7.93
C VAL A 3 2.20 -1.29 -7.19
N VAL A 4 1.62 -2.22 -6.44
CA VAL A 4 0.52 -1.93 -5.53
C VAL A 4 1.11 -1.49 -4.19
N VAL A 5 0.62 -0.37 -3.65
CA VAL A 5 1.02 0.12 -2.33
C VAL A 5 -0.08 -0.15 -1.31
N ASP A 6 0.31 -0.61 -0.14
CA ASP A 6 -0.62 -0.78 0.97
C ASP A 6 -0.69 0.49 1.84
N THR A 7 -1.59 0.47 2.82
CA THR A 7 -1.81 1.62 3.70
C THR A 7 -0.56 2.00 4.49
N ASN A 8 0.23 1.02 4.92
CA ASN A 8 1.44 1.26 5.71
C ASN A 8 2.48 2.07 4.95
N ILE A 9 2.57 1.88 3.65
CA ILE A 9 3.51 2.66 2.80
C ILE A 9 3.12 4.14 2.83
N ILE A 10 1.84 4.45 2.65
CA ILE A 10 1.36 5.83 2.67
C ILE A 10 1.49 6.44 4.06
N PHE A 11 1.14 5.67 5.10
CA PHE A 11 1.29 6.10 6.49
C PHE A 11 2.75 6.49 6.77
N SER A 12 3.70 5.65 6.37
CA SER A 12 5.14 5.91 6.53
C SER A 12 5.60 7.13 5.74
N ALA A 13 5.08 7.32 4.53
CA ALA A 13 5.42 8.49 3.70
C ALA A 13 4.95 9.80 4.34
N ILE A 14 3.78 9.79 4.99
CA ILE A 14 3.28 10.97 5.69
C ILE A 14 4.10 11.24 6.95
N LEU A 15 4.47 10.20 7.71
CA LEU A 15 5.31 10.34 8.90
C LEU A 15 6.68 10.93 8.56
N SER A 16 7.23 10.61 7.40
CA SER A 16 8.55 11.08 6.96
C SER A 16 8.54 11.32 5.44
N SER A 17 7.97 12.45 5.02
CA SER A 17 7.83 12.77 3.59
C SER A 17 9.16 12.92 2.86
N LYS A 18 10.24 13.22 3.58
CA LYS A 18 11.60 13.31 3.03
C LYS A 18 12.38 12.01 3.14
N GLY A 19 11.77 10.97 3.70
CA GLY A 19 12.39 9.65 3.83
C GLY A 19 12.42 8.88 2.51
N LYS A 20 12.98 7.67 2.56
CA LYS A 20 13.14 6.82 1.38
C LYS A 20 11.81 6.46 0.72
N ILE A 21 10.78 6.14 1.52
CA ILE A 21 9.45 5.77 1.00
C ILE A 21 8.83 6.96 0.27
N GLY A 22 8.81 8.14 0.90
CA GLY A 22 8.27 9.34 0.28
C GLY A 22 9.01 9.69 -1.01
N ASN A 23 10.33 9.57 -1.00
CA ASN A 23 11.14 9.82 -2.19
C ASN A 23 10.82 8.86 -3.33
N LEU A 24 10.64 7.57 -3.03
CA LEU A 24 10.28 6.57 -4.04
C LEU A 24 8.91 6.90 -4.66
N LEU A 25 7.92 7.26 -3.83
CA LEU A 25 6.58 7.60 -4.34
C LEU A 25 6.58 8.84 -5.21
N LEU A 26 7.36 9.86 -4.85
CA LEU A 26 7.33 11.15 -5.52
C LEU A 26 8.28 11.26 -6.71
N ASN A 27 9.38 10.51 -6.70
CA ASN A 27 10.49 10.70 -7.66
C ASN A 27 10.82 9.48 -8.51
N SER A 28 9.99 8.44 -8.50
CA SER A 28 10.24 7.20 -9.26
C SER A 28 9.26 6.97 -10.39
N VAL A 29 8.58 8.03 -10.87
CA VAL A 29 7.52 7.95 -11.88
C VAL A 29 7.97 7.33 -13.21
N ASN A 30 9.27 7.40 -13.52
CA ASN A 30 9.81 6.80 -14.75
C ASN A 30 10.10 5.30 -14.62
N ARG A 31 10.12 4.78 -13.39
CA ARG A 31 10.44 3.37 -13.11
C ARG A 31 9.24 2.57 -12.65
N PHE A 32 8.35 3.21 -11.89
CA PHE A 32 7.22 2.56 -11.27
C PHE A 32 5.91 3.29 -11.58
N GLU A 33 4.86 2.52 -11.82
CA GLU A 33 3.48 2.99 -11.77
C GLU A 33 2.86 2.44 -10.49
N PHE A 34 2.35 3.34 -9.63
CA PHE A 34 1.80 2.96 -8.34
C PHE A 34 0.28 2.87 -8.40
N PHE A 35 -0.25 1.81 -7.80
CA PHE A 35 -1.67 1.51 -7.74
C PHE A 35 -2.09 1.18 -6.31
N THR A 36 -3.35 1.44 -5.99
CA THR A 36 -3.95 1.02 -4.72
C THR A 36 -5.46 0.91 -4.88
N THR A 37 -6.16 0.54 -3.81
CA THR A 37 -7.62 0.48 -3.77
C THR A 37 -8.18 1.56 -2.85
N SER A 38 -9.49 1.81 -2.94
CA SER A 38 -10.18 2.75 -2.05
C SER A 38 -10.17 2.32 -0.57
N TYR A 39 -9.89 1.06 -0.27
CA TYR A 39 -9.71 0.59 1.11
C TYR A 39 -8.58 1.34 1.83
N LEU A 40 -7.57 1.78 1.09
CA LEU A 40 -6.50 2.62 1.65
C LEU A 40 -7.06 3.89 2.28
N LEU A 41 -8.02 4.52 1.63
CA LEU A 41 -8.66 5.75 2.15
C LEU A 41 -9.39 5.48 3.46
N GLU A 42 -10.14 4.38 3.55
CA GLU A 42 -10.86 3.99 4.76
C GLU A 42 -9.90 3.72 5.91
N GLU A 43 -8.82 3.00 5.66
CA GLU A 43 -7.82 2.70 6.69
C GLU A 43 -7.09 3.95 7.16
N LEU A 44 -6.75 4.87 6.25
CA LEU A 44 -6.13 6.14 6.64
C LEU A 44 -7.07 6.98 7.49
N ASP A 45 -8.37 7.02 7.16
CA ASP A 45 -9.35 7.74 7.95
C ASP A 45 -9.49 7.12 9.36
N THR A 46 -9.50 5.80 9.45
CA THR A 46 -9.57 5.08 10.72
C THR A 46 -8.37 5.42 11.62
N HIS A 47 -7.19 5.58 11.03
CA HIS A 47 -5.94 5.85 11.75
C HIS A 47 -5.53 7.32 11.74
N HIS A 48 -6.41 8.22 11.32
CA HIS A 48 -6.09 9.65 11.17
C HIS A 48 -5.58 10.27 12.48
N ASP A 49 -6.28 10.03 13.60
CA ASP A 49 -5.90 10.61 14.90
C ASP A 49 -4.54 10.09 15.37
N LYS A 50 -4.27 8.81 15.14
CA LYS A 50 -2.99 8.20 15.45
C LYS A 50 -1.87 8.82 14.61
N LEU A 51 -2.11 8.99 13.30
CA LEU A 51 -1.17 9.62 12.39
C LEU A 51 -0.84 11.05 12.82
N LYS A 52 -1.86 11.82 13.15
CA LYS A 52 -1.73 13.19 13.64
C LYS A 52 -0.90 13.26 14.93
N LYS A 53 -1.17 12.37 15.88
CA LYS A 53 -0.48 12.31 17.15
C LYS A 53 1.00 11.95 17.00
N ILE A 54 1.30 10.92 16.19
CA ILE A 54 2.68 10.45 16.00
C ILE A 54 3.50 11.44 15.18
N SER A 55 2.91 11.99 14.10
CA SER A 55 3.63 12.89 13.20
C SER A 55 3.80 14.30 13.77
N GLY A 56 2.90 14.73 14.67
CA GLY A 56 2.85 16.11 15.13
C GLY A 56 2.38 17.10 14.07
N ILE A 57 1.87 16.61 12.93
CA ILE A 57 1.40 17.43 11.81
C ILE A 57 -0.10 17.72 12.01
N ASN A 58 -0.53 18.95 11.68
CA ASN A 58 -1.95 19.32 11.79
C ASN A 58 -2.78 18.75 10.64
N ASP A 59 -4.12 18.81 10.77
CA ASP A 59 -5.05 18.25 9.79
C ASP A 59 -4.87 18.81 8.40
N SER A 60 -4.62 20.12 8.29
CA SER A 60 -4.43 20.81 7.02
C SER A 60 -3.20 20.31 6.27
N ASP A 61 -2.10 20.13 6.98
CA ASP A 61 -0.84 19.66 6.41
C ASP A 61 -0.90 18.18 6.04
N ILE A 62 -1.59 17.36 6.84
CA ILE A 62 -1.83 15.94 6.49
C ILE A 62 -2.64 15.85 5.20
N LYS A 63 -3.69 16.65 5.08
CA LYS A 63 -4.51 16.70 3.87
C LYS A 63 -3.71 17.09 2.64
N TYR A 64 -2.83 18.08 2.79
CA TYR A 64 -1.94 18.53 1.72
C TYR A 64 -0.97 17.42 1.29
N LEU A 65 -0.34 16.73 2.24
CA LEU A 65 0.58 15.62 1.96
C LEU A 65 -0.15 14.46 1.26
N LYS A 66 -1.35 14.12 1.70
CA LYS A 66 -2.17 13.10 1.04
C LYS A 66 -2.43 13.46 -0.41
N ARG A 67 -2.77 14.72 -0.69
CA ARG A 67 -3.03 15.18 -2.05
C ARG A 67 -1.80 14.99 -2.95
N ILE A 68 -0.63 15.39 -2.46
CA ILE A 68 0.62 15.25 -3.21
C ILE A 68 0.92 13.77 -3.49
N LEU A 69 0.84 12.92 -2.47
CA LEU A 69 1.12 11.50 -2.61
C LEU A 69 0.12 10.81 -3.55
N PHE A 70 -1.17 11.11 -3.40
CA PHE A 70 -2.23 10.47 -4.19
C PHE A 70 -2.19 10.85 -5.67
N ASN A 71 -1.60 12.00 -6.02
CA ASN A 71 -1.38 12.36 -7.42
C ASN A 71 -0.43 11.40 -8.14
N HIS A 72 0.36 10.64 -7.41
CA HIS A 72 1.31 9.68 -7.96
C HIS A 72 0.81 8.24 -7.89
N ILE A 73 -0.45 8.03 -7.47
CA ILE A 73 -1.02 6.70 -7.26
C ILE A 73 -2.36 6.62 -7.98
N GLU A 74 -2.56 5.57 -8.76
CA GLU A 74 -3.85 5.30 -9.39
C GLU A 74 -4.71 4.44 -8.45
N PHE A 75 -5.92 4.92 -8.16
CA PHE A 75 -6.89 4.20 -7.33
C PHE A 75 -7.79 3.34 -8.21
N ILE A 76 -7.77 2.04 -7.95
CA ILE A 76 -8.60 1.06 -8.68
C ILE A 76 -9.82 0.72 -7.83
N ASP A 77 -11.00 0.74 -8.46
CA ASP A 77 -12.25 0.33 -7.81
C ASP A 77 -12.16 -1.15 -7.44
N PRO A 78 -12.32 -1.51 -6.15
CA PRO A 78 -12.28 -2.91 -5.73
C PRO A 78 -13.31 -3.80 -6.42
N ASN A 79 -14.42 -3.23 -6.89
CA ASN A 79 -15.46 -3.97 -7.62
C ASN A 79 -14.97 -4.48 -8.98
N LEU A 80 -13.86 -3.96 -9.49
CA LEU A 80 -13.26 -4.43 -10.75
C LEU A 80 -12.37 -5.66 -10.54
N ILE A 81 -12.07 -6.02 -9.30
CA ILE A 81 -11.25 -7.19 -8.99
C ILE A 81 -12.13 -8.45 -9.10
N HIS A 82 -11.66 -9.42 -9.89
CA HIS A 82 -12.39 -10.67 -10.09
C HIS A 82 -12.56 -11.43 -8.76
N PRO A 83 -13.74 -12.05 -8.50
CA PRO A 83 -13.98 -12.81 -7.27
C PRO A 83 -12.95 -13.89 -6.98
N ASP A 84 -12.39 -14.54 -8.00
CA ASP A 84 -11.36 -15.57 -7.81
C ASP A 84 -10.08 -14.97 -7.23
N ASN A 85 -9.73 -13.75 -7.63
CA ASN A 85 -8.56 -13.05 -7.08
C ASN A 85 -8.80 -12.62 -5.62
N TRP A 86 -10.03 -12.24 -5.28
CA TRP A 86 -10.41 -11.99 -3.89
C TRP A 86 -10.24 -13.26 -3.03
N GLN A 87 -10.75 -14.39 -3.51
CA GLN A 87 -10.66 -15.65 -2.78
C GLN A 87 -9.22 -16.12 -2.62
N ASN A 88 -8.42 -16.04 -3.67
CA ASN A 88 -7.01 -16.43 -3.64
C ASN A 88 -6.22 -15.53 -2.70
N ALA A 89 -6.48 -14.22 -2.73
CA ALA A 89 -5.85 -13.26 -1.83
C ALA A 89 -6.20 -13.56 -0.36
N TYR A 90 -7.49 -13.79 -0.09
CA TYR A 90 -7.94 -14.13 1.26
C TYR A 90 -7.25 -15.40 1.77
N ASN A 91 -7.16 -16.44 0.93
CA ASN A 91 -6.49 -17.68 1.31
C ASN A 91 -5.01 -17.48 1.63
N LEU A 92 -4.35 -16.53 0.98
CA LEU A 92 -2.95 -16.21 1.26
C LEU A 92 -2.76 -15.49 2.60
N VAL A 93 -3.68 -14.63 3.00
CA VAL A 93 -3.46 -13.72 4.15
C VAL A 93 -4.33 -13.99 5.36
N LYS A 94 -5.34 -14.86 5.27
CA LYS A 94 -6.30 -15.12 6.37
C LYS A 94 -5.64 -15.55 7.68
N ASP A 95 -4.50 -16.20 7.61
CA ASP A 95 -3.72 -16.65 8.77
C ASP A 95 -2.63 -15.65 9.19
N ILE A 96 -2.55 -14.51 8.51
CA ILE A 96 -1.58 -13.45 8.79
C ILE A 96 -2.34 -12.20 9.25
N ASP A 97 -3.04 -11.54 8.31
CA ASP A 97 -3.93 -10.41 8.55
C ASP A 97 -4.90 -10.29 7.38
N GLU A 98 -6.18 -10.59 7.62
CA GLU A 98 -7.19 -10.54 6.55
C GLU A 98 -7.43 -9.14 5.99
N ASN A 99 -7.03 -8.08 6.72
CA ASN A 99 -7.13 -6.70 6.25
C ASN A 99 -6.21 -6.40 5.06
N ASP A 100 -5.21 -7.25 4.82
CA ASP A 100 -4.33 -7.13 3.67
C ASP A 100 -4.95 -7.70 2.38
N THR A 101 -6.08 -8.38 2.48
CA THR A 101 -6.76 -9.02 1.34
C THR A 101 -6.97 -8.09 0.15
N PRO A 102 -7.48 -6.85 0.31
CA PRO A 102 -7.74 -5.98 -0.84
C PRO A 102 -6.49 -5.66 -1.66
N PHE A 103 -5.37 -5.44 -1.00
CA PHE A 103 -4.12 -5.08 -1.67
C PHE A 103 -3.49 -6.28 -2.38
N VAL A 104 -3.56 -7.45 -1.75
CA VAL A 104 -3.10 -8.70 -2.37
C VAL A 104 -3.99 -9.06 -3.56
N ALA A 105 -5.30 -8.90 -3.43
CA ALA A 105 -6.26 -9.14 -4.51
C ALA A 105 -5.99 -8.24 -5.72
N LEU A 106 -5.72 -6.96 -5.48
CA LEU A 106 -5.37 -6.03 -6.55
C LEU A 106 -4.08 -6.44 -7.24
N SER A 107 -3.07 -6.84 -6.48
CA SER A 107 -1.80 -7.30 -7.05
C SER A 107 -2.00 -8.51 -7.96
N LEU A 108 -2.86 -9.45 -7.58
CA LEU A 108 -3.21 -10.60 -8.41
C LEU A 108 -3.95 -10.16 -9.67
N GLU A 109 -4.90 -9.23 -9.55
CA GLU A 109 -5.74 -8.78 -10.66
C GLU A 109 -4.93 -8.09 -11.76
N ILE A 110 -4.06 -7.17 -11.38
CA ILE A 110 -3.28 -6.40 -12.36
C ILE A 110 -1.87 -6.97 -12.58
N GLN A 111 -1.55 -8.10 -11.96
CA GLN A 111 -0.25 -8.77 -12.06
C GLN A 111 0.90 -7.81 -11.70
N ALA A 112 0.73 -7.12 -10.57
CA ALA A 112 1.68 -6.15 -10.06
C ALA A 112 2.40 -6.68 -8.82
N TYR A 113 3.57 -6.12 -8.55
CA TYR A 113 4.24 -6.33 -7.28
C TYR A 113 3.47 -5.64 -6.15
N LEU A 114 3.48 -6.26 -4.97
CA LEU A 114 2.97 -5.64 -3.75
C LEU A 114 4.14 -5.08 -2.94
N TRP A 115 4.11 -3.78 -2.71
CA TRP A 115 5.09 -3.10 -1.87
C TRP A 115 4.48 -2.90 -0.48
N THR A 116 5.08 -3.53 0.52
CA THR A 116 4.63 -3.44 1.90
C THR A 116 5.79 -3.13 2.84
N GLY A 117 5.50 -2.37 3.90
CA GLY A 117 6.41 -2.16 5.02
C GLY A 117 6.25 -3.20 6.13
N ASP A 118 5.25 -4.07 6.03
CA ASP A 118 4.99 -5.10 7.04
C ASP A 118 5.93 -6.30 6.84
N LYS A 119 6.93 -6.40 7.71
CA LYS A 119 7.93 -7.47 7.65
C LYS A 119 7.31 -8.85 7.88
N LYS A 120 6.30 -8.94 8.73
CA LYS A 120 5.62 -10.20 9.02
C LYS A 120 4.87 -10.70 7.78
N LEU A 121 4.14 -9.83 7.12
CA LEU A 121 3.43 -10.15 5.88
C LEU A 121 4.41 -10.58 4.79
N ASN A 122 5.46 -9.80 4.58
CA ASN A 122 6.48 -10.10 3.58
C ASN A 122 7.09 -11.48 3.79
N ARG A 123 7.51 -11.77 5.02
CA ARG A 123 8.14 -13.05 5.37
C ARG A 123 7.19 -14.22 5.18
N ALA A 124 5.95 -14.07 5.66
CA ALA A 124 4.96 -15.12 5.59
C ALA A 124 4.56 -15.45 4.14
N LEU A 125 4.37 -14.43 3.31
CA LEU A 125 4.05 -14.66 1.89
C LEU A 125 5.21 -15.27 1.13
N LYS A 126 6.44 -14.86 1.41
CA LYS A 126 7.63 -15.49 0.79
C LYS A 126 7.74 -16.96 1.16
N GLN A 127 7.42 -17.33 2.40
CA GLN A 127 7.38 -18.74 2.83
C GLN A 127 6.31 -19.53 2.08
N LYS A 128 5.24 -18.89 1.64
CA LYS A 128 4.18 -19.51 0.83
C LYS A 128 4.50 -19.56 -0.67
N GLY A 129 5.70 -19.14 -1.06
CA GLY A 129 6.14 -19.16 -2.45
C GLY A 129 5.77 -17.93 -3.25
N VAL A 130 5.29 -16.87 -2.62
CA VAL A 130 4.97 -15.60 -3.30
C VAL A 130 6.26 -14.88 -3.63
N ASN A 131 6.49 -14.59 -4.93
CA ASN A 131 7.69 -13.92 -5.40
C ASN A 131 7.44 -12.47 -5.88
N TRP A 132 6.21 -12.00 -5.78
CA TRP A 132 5.80 -10.67 -6.23
C TRP A 132 5.53 -9.70 -5.06
N ILE A 133 6.06 -10.00 -3.89
CA ILE A 133 6.02 -9.10 -2.73
C ILE A 133 7.41 -8.49 -2.51
N LEU A 134 7.46 -7.17 -2.31
CA LEU A 134 8.71 -6.43 -2.18
C LEU A 134 8.72 -5.58 -0.93
N THR A 135 9.87 -5.52 -0.29
CA THR A 135 10.19 -4.52 0.75
C THR A 135 10.67 -3.23 0.08
N THR A 136 10.78 -2.16 0.88
CA THR A 136 11.32 -0.89 0.39
C THR A 136 12.74 -1.03 -0.16
N ASN A 137 13.55 -1.88 0.44
CA ASN A 137 14.94 -2.08 0.00
C ASN A 137 15.04 -2.89 -1.30
N GLU A 138 13.99 -3.63 -1.65
CA GLU A 138 13.97 -4.43 -2.88
C GLU A 138 13.47 -3.67 -4.11
N LEU A 139 12.95 -2.46 -3.90
CA LEU A 139 12.46 -1.62 -5.00
C LEU A 139 13.60 -0.99 -5.83
#